data_333c5410767db7090d3cf6c9287c44cc
#
_entry.id   333c5410767db7090d3cf6c9287c44cc
#
_cell.length_a   1.000
_cell.length_b   1.000
_cell.length_c   1.000
_cell.angle_alpha   90.00
_cell.angle_beta   90.00
_cell.angle_gamma   90.00
#
_symmetry.space_group_name_H-M   'P 1'
#
loop_
_entity.id
_entity.type
_entity.pdbx_description
1 polymer ?
#
loop_
_entity_poly.entity_id
_entity_poly.type
_entity_poly.pdbx_seq_one_letter_code
_entity_poly.pdbx_strand_id
1 'polypeptide(L)'
;MAPDLTILYGAEIYYTSDVLEKLENQVIPSLNGTRYALIEFSMATPYREIHTALSNLLMLGITPVVAHIERYHELENNEKRVKELIDMGCYTQINSSSILKPKLFGDKYKFMKKRARYFLERDLVHFVASDMHNLDQRPPYMKEAYEIVSKQYGESRARELFIENPRIILADQII
;
A
#
# COMPACT_ATOMS: atom_id res chain seq x y z
N MET A 1 -27.75 -17.48 -5.69
CA MET A 1 -27.04 -16.60 -6.64
C MET A 1 -25.79 -16.11 -5.95
N ALA A 2 -24.64 -16.13 -6.63
CA ALA A 2 -23.48 -15.44 -6.12
C ALA A 2 -23.80 -13.93 -6.08
N PRO A 3 -23.38 -13.18 -5.05
CA PRO A 3 -23.55 -11.73 -5.06
C PRO A 3 -22.85 -11.16 -6.31
N ASP A 4 -23.41 -10.09 -6.88
CA ASP A 4 -22.80 -9.39 -8.02
C ASP A 4 -21.39 -8.94 -7.63
N LEU A 5 -20.40 -9.67 -8.11
CA LEU A 5 -18.99 -9.40 -7.86
C LEU A 5 -18.47 -8.46 -8.95
N THR A 6 -18.08 -7.25 -8.56
CA THR A 6 -17.38 -6.32 -9.46
C THR A 6 -15.89 -6.60 -9.42
N ILE A 7 -15.31 -6.94 -10.57
CA ILE A 7 -13.87 -7.11 -10.73
C ILE A 7 -13.30 -5.83 -11.34
N LEU A 8 -12.33 -5.22 -10.66
CA LEU A 8 -11.63 -4.04 -11.11
C LEU A 8 -10.22 -4.42 -11.57
N TYR A 9 -9.70 -3.69 -12.54
CA TYR A 9 -8.41 -3.98 -13.15
C TYR A 9 -7.35 -2.96 -12.72
N GLY A 10 -6.12 -3.43 -12.47
CA GLY A 10 -4.99 -2.60 -12.11
C GLY A 10 -3.72 -3.42 -12.05
N ALA A 11 -2.57 -2.76 -11.99
CA ALA A 11 -1.27 -3.41 -11.84
C ALA A 11 -0.57 -2.93 -10.58
N GLU A 12 0.14 -3.85 -9.91
CA GLU A 12 1.24 -3.49 -9.01
C GLU A 12 2.50 -3.34 -9.88
N ILE A 13 3.05 -2.13 -9.88
CA ILE A 13 4.09 -1.71 -10.81
C ILE A 13 5.43 -1.71 -10.09
N TYR A 14 6.29 -2.67 -10.38
CA TYR A 14 7.68 -2.63 -9.95
C TYR A 14 8.41 -1.51 -10.69
N TYR A 15 8.90 -0.52 -9.94
CA TYR A 15 9.48 0.68 -10.53
C TYR A 15 10.82 0.41 -11.20
N THR A 16 10.88 0.71 -12.50
CA THR A 16 12.06 0.66 -13.35
C THR A 16 12.16 1.97 -14.16
N SER A 17 13.29 2.21 -14.80
CA SER A 17 13.55 3.47 -15.54
C SER A 17 12.54 3.77 -16.66
N ASP A 18 11.86 2.76 -17.19
CA ASP A 18 10.89 2.85 -18.29
C ASP A 18 9.43 2.96 -17.83
N VAL A 19 9.18 2.92 -16.51
CA VAL A 19 7.81 2.97 -15.95
C VAL A 19 7.10 4.28 -16.29
N LEU A 20 7.81 5.41 -16.24
CA LEU A 20 7.23 6.71 -16.54
C LEU A 20 6.68 6.76 -17.98
N GLU A 21 7.49 6.35 -18.95
CA GLU A 21 7.11 6.29 -20.37
C GLU A 21 5.94 5.31 -20.59
N LYS A 22 5.98 4.15 -19.93
CA LYS A 22 4.92 3.13 -20.05
C LYS A 22 3.59 3.59 -19.46
N LEU A 23 3.60 4.34 -18.36
CA LEU A 23 2.39 4.91 -17.78
C LEU A 23 1.84 6.05 -18.63
N GLU A 24 2.69 6.96 -19.11
CA GLU A 24 2.32 8.06 -19.98
C GLU A 24 1.68 7.55 -21.29
N ASN A 25 2.25 6.51 -21.87
CA ASN A 25 1.73 5.85 -23.09
C ASN A 25 0.61 4.83 -22.81
N GLN A 26 0.13 4.72 -21.57
CA GLN A 26 -0.93 3.78 -21.13
C GLN A 26 -0.64 2.30 -21.46
N VAL A 27 0.65 1.92 -21.54
CA VAL A 27 1.09 0.54 -21.75
C VAL A 27 0.90 -0.29 -20.46
N ILE A 28 1.10 0.35 -19.30
CA ILE A 28 0.81 -0.25 -17.99
C ILE A 28 -0.46 0.41 -17.42
N PRO A 29 -1.44 -0.37 -16.95
CA PRO A 29 -2.66 0.20 -16.40
C PRO A 29 -2.44 0.78 -15.01
N SER A 30 -3.07 1.92 -14.75
CA SER A 30 -3.29 2.45 -13.41
C SER A 30 -4.38 1.66 -12.66
N LEU A 31 -4.68 2.01 -11.43
CA LEU A 31 -5.77 1.38 -10.67
C LEU A 31 -7.12 1.77 -11.28
N ASN A 32 -7.77 0.84 -11.96
CA ASN A 32 -9.07 1.00 -12.61
C ASN A 32 -9.17 2.22 -13.56
N GLY A 33 -8.08 2.58 -14.24
CA GLY A 33 -8.04 3.74 -15.15
C GLY A 33 -8.08 5.10 -14.47
N THR A 34 -7.89 5.16 -13.15
CA THR A 34 -7.80 6.40 -12.36
C THR A 34 -6.38 6.99 -12.43
N ARG A 35 -6.16 8.16 -11.85
CA ARG A 35 -4.82 8.76 -11.69
C ARG A 35 -3.91 7.97 -10.74
N TYR A 36 -4.42 7.01 -10.00
CA TYR A 36 -3.69 6.26 -8.97
C TYR A 36 -2.94 5.08 -9.54
N ALA A 37 -1.66 4.93 -9.17
CA ALA A 37 -0.84 3.79 -9.54
C ALA A 37 -0.21 3.15 -8.29
N LEU A 38 -0.31 1.82 -8.16
CA LEU A 38 0.34 1.07 -7.09
C LEU A 38 1.78 0.80 -7.47
N ILE A 39 2.71 1.40 -6.74
CA ILE A 39 4.14 1.40 -7.06
C ILE A 39 4.93 0.60 -6.03
N GLU A 40 5.66 -0.40 -6.50
CA GLU A 40 6.58 -1.22 -5.71
C GLU A 40 8.04 -0.88 -6.03
N PHE A 41 8.89 -0.93 -5.00
CA PHE A 41 10.36 -0.83 -5.11
C PHE A 41 11.04 -2.07 -4.55
N SER A 42 12.32 -2.26 -4.84
CA SER A 42 13.14 -3.21 -4.11
C SER A 42 13.21 -2.81 -2.62
N MET A 43 13.21 -3.79 -1.73
CA MET A 43 13.32 -3.56 -0.28
C MET A 43 14.56 -2.75 0.11
N ALA A 44 15.63 -2.82 -0.70
CA ALA A 44 16.90 -2.14 -0.47
C ALA A 44 17.07 -0.85 -1.30
N THR A 45 16.03 -0.40 -2.01
CA THR A 45 16.11 0.83 -2.80
C THR A 45 16.42 2.02 -1.89
N PRO A 46 17.46 2.81 -2.18
CA PRO A 46 17.79 3.99 -1.40
C PRO A 46 16.65 5.01 -1.34
N TYR A 47 16.44 5.65 -0.20
CA TYR A 47 15.34 6.61 -0.04
C TYR A 47 15.32 7.72 -1.09
N ARG A 48 16.50 8.24 -1.47
CA ARG A 48 16.60 9.28 -2.50
C ARG A 48 16.03 8.81 -3.85
N GLU A 49 16.24 7.55 -4.21
CA GLU A 49 15.71 6.99 -5.45
C GLU A 49 14.19 6.82 -5.37
N ILE A 50 13.67 6.31 -4.24
CA ILE A 50 12.23 6.24 -3.98
C ILE A 50 11.60 7.63 -4.11
N HIS A 51 12.13 8.62 -3.42
CA HIS A 51 11.64 9.99 -3.43
C HIS A 51 11.65 10.59 -4.84
N THR A 52 12.75 10.44 -5.59
CA THR A 52 12.86 10.94 -6.96
C THR A 52 11.86 10.27 -7.90
N ALA A 53 11.71 8.95 -7.82
CA ALA A 53 10.77 8.19 -8.62
C ALA A 53 9.32 8.65 -8.40
N LEU A 54 8.92 8.78 -7.13
CA LEU A 54 7.58 9.21 -6.76
C LEU A 54 7.32 10.67 -7.17
N SER A 55 8.31 11.55 -7.03
CA SER A 55 8.24 12.94 -7.51
C SER A 55 8.01 13.04 -9.01
N ASN A 56 8.70 12.20 -9.79
CA ASN A 56 8.53 12.15 -11.24
C ASN A 56 7.12 11.67 -11.66
N LEU A 57 6.56 10.68 -10.94
CA LEU A 57 5.18 10.22 -11.17
C LEU A 57 4.16 11.33 -10.89
N LEU A 58 4.33 12.06 -9.79
CA LEU A 58 3.47 13.21 -9.46
C LEU A 58 3.53 14.31 -10.52
N MET A 59 4.71 14.58 -11.09
CA MET A 59 4.86 15.56 -12.18
C MET A 59 4.14 15.14 -13.47
N LEU A 60 3.92 13.83 -13.68
CA LEU A 60 3.08 13.30 -14.78
C LEU A 60 1.58 13.33 -14.45
N GLY A 61 1.18 13.82 -13.29
CA GLY A 61 -0.22 13.81 -12.82
C GLY A 61 -0.68 12.44 -12.30
N ILE A 62 0.25 11.51 -12.06
CA ILE A 62 -0.03 10.20 -11.48
C ILE A 62 0.17 10.29 -9.98
N THR A 63 -0.83 9.86 -9.22
CA THR A 63 -0.78 9.83 -7.75
C THR A 63 -0.31 8.46 -7.28
N PRO A 64 0.93 8.34 -6.73
CA PRO A 64 1.45 7.04 -6.30
C PRO A 64 0.77 6.55 -5.02
N VAL A 65 0.39 5.26 -5.03
CA VAL A 65 0.15 4.47 -3.83
C VAL A 65 1.39 3.60 -3.63
N VAL A 66 2.17 3.88 -2.59
CA VAL A 66 3.40 3.13 -2.31
C VAL A 66 3.03 1.80 -1.68
N ALA A 67 3.29 0.70 -2.40
CA ALA A 67 2.94 -0.64 -1.99
C ALA A 67 3.74 -1.08 -0.75
N HIS A 68 3.08 -1.81 0.15
CA HIS A 68 3.66 -2.53 1.30
C HIS A 68 4.89 -1.86 1.94
N ILE A 69 4.72 -0.59 2.39
CA ILE A 69 5.82 0.25 2.92
C ILE A 69 6.60 -0.38 4.07
N GLU A 70 6.02 -1.34 4.78
CA GLU A 70 6.66 -2.09 5.84
C GLU A 70 7.81 -2.99 5.36
N ARG A 71 7.96 -3.18 4.03
CA ARG A 71 9.06 -3.96 3.45
C ARG A 71 10.34 -3.15 3.26
N TYR A 72 10.24 -1.82 3.09
CA TYR A 72 11.40 -1.00 2.75
C TYR A 72 12.30 -0.70 3.96
N HIS A 73 13.59 -1.01 3.82
CA HIS A 73 14.57 -0.76 4.88
C HIS A 73 14.72 0.73 5.20
N GLU A 74 14.65 1.56 4.18
CA GLU A 74 14.82 3.01 4.29
C GLU A 74 13.68 3.72 5.04
N LEU A 75 12.51 3.08 5.15
CA LEU A 75 11.36 3.61 5.88
C LEU A 75 11.23 3.03 7.30
N GLU A 76 12.07 2.04 7.67
CA GLU A 76 12.01 1.39 8.98
C GLU A 76 12.23 2.39 10.12
N ASN A 77 11.22 2.51 11.01
CA ASN A 77 11.23 3.44 12.16
C ASN A 77 11.54 4.91 11.77
N ASN A 78 11.28 5.30 10.53
CA ASN A 78 11.57 6.62 10.02
C ASN A 78 10.28 7.37 9.63
N GLU A 79 9.57 7.86 10.65
CA GLU A 79 8.34 8.63 10.49
C GLU A 79 8.53 9.84 9.56
N LYS A 80 9.68 10.53 9.69
CA LYS A 80 9.98 11.73 8.90
C LYS A 80 9.96 11.43 7.39
N ARG A 81 10.62 10.35 6.96
CA ARG A 81 10.64 9.97 5.54
C ARG A 81 9.27 9.59 5.03
N VAL A 82 8.48 8.85 5.83
CA VAL A 82 7.13 8.47 5.41
C VAL A 82 6.23 9.71 5.30
N LYS A 83 6.29 10.63 6.28
CA LYS A 83 5.56 11.90 6.22
C LYS A 83 5.97 12.74 5.01
N GLU A 84 7.27 12.83 4.70
CA GLU A 84 7.75 13.54 3.52
C GLU A 84 7.13 13.00 2.21
N LEU A 85 6.99 11.66 2.07
CA LEU A 85 6.29 11.06 0.93
C LEU A 85 4.79 11.41 0.92
N ILE A 86 4.14 11.40 2.08
CA ILE A 86 2.72 11.76 2.21
C ILE A 86 2.50 13.25 1.89
N ASP A 87 3.33 14.12 2.46
CA ASP A 87 3.25 15.57 2.28
C ASP A 87 3.45 16.01 0.82
N MET A 88 4.22 15.23 0.04
CA MET A 88 4.38 15.48 -1.39
C MET A 88 3.18 14.98 -2.24
N GLY A 89 2.22 14.27 -1.64
CA GLY A 89 1.01 13.80 -2.31
C GLY A 89 0.95 12.30 -2.61
N CYS A 90 1.85 11.50 -2.03
CA CYS A 90 1.78 10.04 -2.14
C CYS A 90 0.89 9.43 -1.06
N TYR A 91 0.29 8.30 -1.38
CA TYR A 91 -0.41 7.47 -0.41
C TYR A 91 0.41 6.22 -0.07
N THR A 92 0.13 5.63 1.08
CA THR A 92 0.89 4.48 1.61
C THR A 92 -0.03 3.29 1.85
N GLN A 93 0.45 2.12 1.52
CA GLN A 93 -0.27 0.87 1.70
C GLN A 93 0.59 -0.12 2.50
N ILE A 94 -0.04 -0.90 3.39
CA ILE A 94 0.56 -2.04 4.08
C ILE A 94 -0.22 -3.32 3.79
N ASN A 95 0.45 -4.47 3.94
CA ASN A 95 -0.17 -5.77 3.73
C ASN A 95 -0.98 -6.23 4.95
N SER A 96 -2.15 -6.81 4.69
CA SER A 96 -3.01 -7.41 5.72
C SER A 96 -2.29 -8.46 6.57
N SER A 97 -1.43 -9.26 5.95
CA SER A 97 -0.60 -10.27 6.64
C SER A 97 0.37 -9.67 7.66
N SER A 98 0.79 -8.42 7.44
CA SER A 98 1.69 -7.68 8.35
C SER A 98 0.97 -7.10 9.58
N ILE A 99 -0.36 -7.13 9.60
CA ILE A 99 -1.19 -6.70 10.75
C ILE A 99 -1.39 -7.86 11.74
N LEU A 100 -1.29 -9.10 11.27
CA LEU A 100 -1.53 -10.28 12.09
C LEU A 100 -0.56 -10.36 13.28
N LYS A 101 -1.03 -10.98 14.36
CA LYS A 101 -0.18 -11.22 15.53
C LYS A 101 1.06 -12.04 15.15
N PRO A 102 2.24 -11.69 15.69
CA PRO A 102 3.44 -12.51 15.48
C PRO A 102 3.24 -13.90 16.06
N LYS A 103 3.76 -14.92 15.37
CA LYS A 103 3.84 -16.27 15.93
C LYS A 103 4.85 -16.27 17.08
N LEU A 104 4.61 -17.08 18.11
CA LEU A 104 5.51 -17.19 19.27
C LEU A 104 6.94 -17.67 18.85
N PHE A 105 7.01 -18.60 17.90
CA PHE A 105 8.27 -19.12 17.39
C PHE A 105 8.26 -19.15 15.86
N GLY A 106 9.43 -18.89 15.26
CA GLY A 106 9.64 -19.07 13.81
C GLY A 106 8.90 -18.10 12.89
N ASP A 107 8.50 -16.93 13.38
CA ASP A 107 7.85 -15.94 12.53
C ASP A 107 8.86 -15.16 11.69
N LYS A 108 9.07 -15.60 10.45
CA LYS A 108 9.97 -14.94 9.49
C LYS A 108 9.55 -13.52 9.10
N TYR A 109 8.28 -13.16 9.34
CA TYR A 109 7.71 -11.83 9.03
C TYR A 109 7.58 -10.92 10.26
N LYS A 110 8.15 -11.31 11.40
CA LYS A 110 8.07 -10.55 12.65
C LYS A 110 8.48 -9.08 12.51
N PHE A 111 9.51 -8.81 11.74
CA PHE A 111 9.99 -7.44 11.51
C PHE A 111 9.00 -6.60 10.70
N MET A 112 8.39 -7.17 9.65
CA MET A 112 7.36 -6.49 8.86
C MET A 112 6.12 -6.17 9.72
N LYS A 113 5.69 -7.11 10.56
CA LYS A 113 4.59 -6.91 11.52
C LYS A 113 4.89 -5.79 12.52
N LYS A 114 6.13 -5.69 13.00
CA LYS A 114 6.56 -4.60 13.88
C LYS A 114 6.51 -3.25 13.15
N ARG A 115 6.99 -3.19 11.90
CA ARG A 115 6.98 -1.97 11.07
C ARG A 115 5.56 -1.54 10.73
N ALA A 116 4.69 -2.47 10.31
CA ALA A 116 3.29 -2.18 10.03
C ALA A 116 2.57 -1.57 11.23
N ARG A 117 2.79 -2.14 12.44
CA ARG A 117 2.26 -1.57 13.68
C ARG A 117 2.81 -0.16 13.93
N TYR A 118 4.11 0.06 13.75
CA TYR A 118 4.75 1.37 13.90
C TYR A 118 4.11 2.43 13.02
N PHE A 119 3.78 2.09 11.76
CA PHE A 119 3.12 3.01 10.83
C PHE A 119 1.65 3.25 11.19
N LEU A 120 0.91 2.21 11.60
CA LEU A 120 -0.49 2.35 12.05
C LEU A 120 -0.61 3.24 13.29
N GLU A 121 0.27 3.07 14.28
CA GLU A 121 0.28 3.86 15.53
C GLU A 121 0.59 5.35 15.30
N ARG A 122 1.14 5.71 14.12
CA ARG A 122 1.53 7.09 13.76
C ARG A 122 0.69 7.69 12.65
N ASP A 123 -0.40 7.03 12.31
CA ASP A 123 -1.30 7.48 11.25
C ASP A 123 -0.60 7.67 9.89
N LEU A 124 0.31 6.77 9.54
CA LEU A 124 1.12 6.81 8.32
C LEU A 124 0.64 5.83 7.24
N VAL A 125 -0.59 5.31 7.36
CA VAL A 125 -1.16 4.30 6.47
C VAL A 125 -2.47 4.79 5.90
N HIS A 126 -2.64 4.69 4.58
CA HIS A 126 -3.88 5.03 3.89
C HIS A 126 -4.68 3.81 3.44
N PHE A 127 -4.00 2.69 3.17
CA PHE A 127 -4.65 1.48 2.65
C PHE A 127 -4.11 0.23 3.31
N VAL A 128 -5.00 -0.75 3.46
CA VAL A 128 -4.62 -2.14 3.72
C VAL A 128 -5.07 -3.00 2.55
N ALA A 129 -4.13 -3.74 1.96
CA ALA A 129 -4.41 -4.66 0.87
C ALA A 129 -3.88 -6.06 1.17
N SER A 130 -4.34 -7.05 0.41
CA SER A 130 -3.99 -8.46 0.70
C SER A 130 -2.61 -8.86 0.22
N ASP A 131 -2.16 -8.31 -0.90
CA ASP A 131 -0.98 -8.81 -1.61
C ASP A 131 -1.05 -10.34 -1.77
N MET A 132 -2.26 -10.84 -2.07
CA MET A 132 -2.55 -12.25 -2.19
C MET A 132 -1.93 -12.83 -3.46
N HIS A 133 -1.24 -13.96 -3.34
CA HIS A 133 -0.71 -14.67 -4.49
C HIS A 133 -1.34 -16.07 -4.65
N ASN A 134 -1.82 -16.64 -3.56
CA ASN A 134 -2.48 -17.95 -3.54
C ASN A 134 -3.24 -18.12 -2.22
N LEU A 135 -4.02 -19.19 -2.12
CA LEU A 135 -4.85 -19.45 -0.93
C LEU A 135 -4.11 -20.15 0.22
N ASP A 136 -2.94 -20.74 -0.05
CA ASP A 136 -2.22 -21.57 0.92
C ASP A 136 -1.07 -20.81 1.61
N GLN A 137 -0.14 -20.23 0.84
CA GLN A 137 1.08 -19.61 1.37
C GLN A 137 0.94 -18.11 1.62
N ARG A 138 0.16 -17.42 0.77
CA ARG A 138 -0.10 -15.97 0.85
C ARG A 138 -1.60 -15.68 0.66
N PRO A 139 -2.45 -16.15 1.58
CA PRO A 139 -3.89 -15.88 1.54
C PRO A 139 -4.20 -14.42 1.90
N PRO A 140 -5.41 -13.93 1.62
CA PRO A 140 -5.74 -12.51 1.70
C PRO A 140 -5.79 -11.92 3.11
N TYR A 141 -5.98 -12.68 4.18
CA TYR A 141 -6.08 -12.24 5.59
C TYR A 141 -6.86 -10.92 5.86
N MET A 142 -7.69 -10.46 4.92
CA MET A 142 -8.33 -9.14 5.00
C MET A 142 -9.30 -9.05 6.18
N LYS A 143 -10.10 -10.09 6.42
CA LYS A 143 -11.07 -10.12 7.53
C LYS A 143 -10.38 -10.06 8.88
N GLU A 144 -9.38 -10.91 9.10
CA GLU A 144 -8.63 -10.96 10.37
C GLU A 144 -7.89 -9.64 10.63
N ALA A 145 -7.29 -9.07 9.59
CA ALA A 145 -6.61 -7.78 9.68
C ALA A 145 -7.59 -6.66 10.03
N TYR A 146 -8.77 -6.62 9.40
CA TYR A 146 -9.83 -5.67 9.70
C TYR A 146 -10.26 -5.76 11.18
N GLU A 147 -10.53 -6.97 11.68
CA GLU A 147 -10.93 -7.20 13.07
C GLU A 147 -9.84 -6.74 14.07
N ILE A 148 -8.57 -6.95 13.74
CA ILE A 148 -7.44 -6.49 14.57
C ILE A 148 -7.37 -4.96 14.58
N VAL A 149 -7.46 -4.31 13.41
CA VAL A 149 -7.42 -2.84 13.32
C VAL A 149 -8.62 -2.22 14.04
N SER A 150 -9.82 -2.74 13.79
CA SER A 150 -11.05 -2.28 14.47
C SER A 150 -10.93 -2.36 15.99
N LYS A 151 -10.39 -3.46 16.51
CA LYS A 151 -10.21 -3.65 17.95
C LYS A 151 -9.13 -2.75 18.56
N GLN A 152 -8.03 -2.47 17.83
CA GLN A 152 -6.87 -1.76 18.37
C GLN A 152 -6.92 -0.25 18.13
N TYR A 153 -7.47 0.18 17.00
CA TYR A 153 -7.46 1.58 16.52
C TYR A 153 -8.87 2.15 16.30
N GLY A 154 -9.90 1.34 16.51
CA GLY A 154 -11.31 1.72 16.35
C GLY A 154 -11.90 1.35 15.00
N GLU A 155 -13.22 1.15 15.00
CA GLU A 155 -13.99 0.75 13.81
C GLU A 155 -13.91 1.79 12.68
N SER A 156 -13.92 3.08 13.02
CA SER A 156 -13.81 4.17 12.04
C SER A 156 -12.50 4.07 11.26
N ARG A 157 -11.37 3.82 11.94
CA ARG A 157 -10.07 3.65 11.31
C ARG A 157 -10.00 2.40 10.43
N ALA A 158 -10.59 1.29 10.88
CA ALA A 158 -10.67 0.09 10.05
C ALA A 158 -11.48 0.33 8.78
N ARG A 159 -12.64 0.96 8.89
CA ARG A 159 -13.46 1.31 7.71
C ARG A 159 -12.72 2.22 6.73
N GLU A 160 -12.04 3.23 7.23
CA GLU A 160 -11.23 4.15 6.44
C GLU A 160 -10.19 3.40 5.60
N LEU A 161 -9.33 2.60 6.23
CA LEU A 161 -8.21 1.91 5.60
C LEU A 161 -8.61 0.80 4.63
N PHE A 162 -9.71 0.12 4.90
CA PHE A 162 -10.11 -1.09 4.17
C PHE A 162 -11.25 -0.84 3.17
N ILE A 163 -12.05 0.23 3.36
CA ILE A 163 -13.29 0.41 2.60
C ILE A 163 -13.38 1.82 2.00
N GLU A 164 -13.24 2.86 2.81
CA GLU A 164 -13.57 4.23 2.40
C GLU A 164 -12.48 4.80 1.48
N ASN A 165 -11.22 4.78 1.91
CA ASN A 165 -10.11 5.24 1.08
C ASN A 165 -10.00 4.46 -0.25
N PRO A 166 -10.10 3.11 -0.28
CA PRO A 166 -10.18 2.38 -1.55
C PRO A 166 -11.32 2.84 -2.47
N ARG A 167 -12.50 3.14 -1.93
CA ARG A 167 -13.62 3.65 -2.72
C ARG A 167 -13.35 5.03 -3.31
N ILE A 168 -12.73 5.92 -2.52
CA ILE A 168 -12.38 7.28 -2.95
C ILE A 168 -11.43 7.24 -4.14
N ILE A 169 -10.34 6.48 -4.06
CA ILE A 169 -9.38 6.39 -5.17
C ILE A 169 -9.95 5.69 -6.40
N LEU A 170 -10.83 4.69 -6.23
CA LEU A 170 -11.52 4.03 -7.33
C LEU A 170 -12.55 4.94 -8.03
N ALA A 171 -13.03 5.98 -7.36
CA ALA A 171 -13.83 7.05 -7.92
C ALA A 171 -12.98 8.22 -8.48
N ASP A 172 -11.67 8.05 -8.54
CA ASP A 172 -10.68 9.08 -8.95
C ASP A 172 -10.76 10.38 -8.13
N GLN A 173 -11.14 10.27 -6.85
CA GLN A 173 -11.23 11.39 -5.90
C GLN A 173 -10.01 11.42 -4.97
N ILE A 174 -9.75 12.59 -4.36
CA ILE A 174 -8.64 12.81 -3.41
C ILE A 174 -9.12 12.48 -1.98
N ILE A 175 -8.27 11.78 -1.20
CA ILE A 175 -8.50 11.46 0.22
C ILE A 175 -8.22 12.69 1.07
#